data_52b7b9e4357275726df5fdbc320952a5
#
_entry.id   52b7b9e4357275726df5fdbc320952a5
#
_cell.length_a   1.000
_cell.length_b   1.000
_cell.length_c   1.000
_cell.angle_alpha   90.00
_cell.angle_beta   90.00
_cell.angle_gamma   90.00
#
_symmetry.space_group_name_H-M   'P 1'
#
loop_
_entity.id
_entity.type
_entity.pdbx_description
1 polymer ?
#
loop_
_entity_poly.entity_id
_entity_poly.type
_entity_poly.pdbx_seq_one_letter_code
_entity_poly.pdbx_strand_id
1 'polypeptide(L)'
;ASRAPRFAHGIVIVPVSAGMDRLILFDIDGTLTRTQNGYVPFNEAIVKTFGIDGDIRTVVPDGSTDPMIVEDIFAKANVKIAFDESDWPKFTIILRERYHYHVQQGTTTIRALPGAAELLQALSPAAGFWCSVVTGNFEVTAAIKLEAAGLAPYLRRGAYASDSRCRPDLPAIAKKRWEQMTGRALPAEQCIVIGDTPKDLEAARHCRMKCLLVGTGRYPVEELQYWHPDHCLADLSDTGAVIAMLSEI
;
A
#
# COMPACT_ATOMS: atom_id res chain seq x y z
N ALA A 1 -9.99 -36.83 -6.42
CA ALA A 1 -9.22 -36.38 -5.26
C ALA A 1 -8.03 -35.53 -5.77
N SER A 2 -8.17 -34.23 -5.77
CA SER A 2 -7.13 -33.30 -6.17
C SER A 2 -6.17 -33.11 -4.98
N ARG A 3 -4.91 -33.47 -5.17
CA ARG A 3 -3.83 -33.20 -4.19
C ARG A 3 -3.51 -31.69 -4.16
N ALA A 4 -3.60 -31.09 -2.99
CA ALA A 4 -3.14 -29.72 -2.76
C ALA A 4 -1.61 -29.61 -3.00
N PRO A 5 -1.12 -28.49 -3.57
CA PRO A 5 0.31 -28.29 -3.78
C PRO A 5 1.01 -28.11 -2.42
N ARG A 6 2.10 -28.87 -2.18
CA ARG A 6 2.98 -28.69 -1.02
C ARG A 6 4.14 -27.77 -1.41
N PHE A 7 4.28 -26.65 -0.71
CA PHE A 7 5.44 -25.79 -0.80
C PHE A 7 6.55 -26.25 0.16
N ALA A 8 7.81 -25.90 -0.16
CA ALA A 8 9.02 -26.45 0.45
C ALA A 8 9.21 -26.20 1.97
N HIS A 9 8.28 -25.55 2.64
CA HIS A 9 8.33 -25.22 4.08
C HIS A 9 7.10 -25.71 4.86
N GLY A 10 6.37 -26.67 4.35
CA GLY A 10 5.35 -27.38 5.14
C GLY A 10 4.08 -26.59 5.48
N ILE A 11 3.87 -25.41 4.91
CA ILE A 11 2.64 -24.64 5.13
C ILE A 11 1.50 -25.35 4.39
N VAL A 12 0.57 -25.93 5.13
CA VAL A 12 -0.69 -26.46 4.57
C VAL A 12 -1.64 -25.29 4.43
N ILE A 13 -1.78 -24.76 3.21
CA ILE A 13 -2.83 -23.78 2.92
C ILE A 13 -4.14 -24.55 2.94
N VAL A 14 -4.96 -24.34 3.97
CA VAL A 14 -6.35 -24.77 3.98
C VAL A 14 -7.09 -23.90 2.98
N PRO A 15 -7.64 -24.45 1.88
CA PRO A 15 -8.42 -23.63 0.96
C PRO A 15 -9.59 -23.01 1.73
N VAL A 16 -9.78 -21.70 1.60
CA VAL A 16 -11.01 -21.04 2.04
C VAL A 16 -12.15 -21.81 1.40
N SER A 17 -13.20 -22.13 2.16
CA SER A 17 -14.33 -22.94 1.69
C SER A 17 -14.78 -22.47 0.31
N ALA A 18 -14.97 -23.40 -0.62
CA ALA A 18 -15.33 -23.10 -2.01
C ALA A 18 -16.51 -22.11 -2.04
N GLY A 19 -16.25 -20.87 -2.45
CA GLY A 19 -17.27 -19.82 -2.59
C GLY A 19 -17.00 -18.50 -1.85
N MET A 20 -15.95 -18.37 -1.05
CA MET A 20 -15.64 -17.07 -0.40
C MET A 20 -14.30 -16.51 -0.87
N ASP A 21 -14.37 -15.59 -1.86
CA ASP A 21 -13.20 -14.76 -2.18
C ASP A 21 -12.92 -13.76 -1.05
N ARG A 22 -11.65 -13.46 -0.86
CA ARG A 22 -11.16 -12.38 0.01
C ARG A 22 -10.33 -11.43 -0.84
N LEU A 23 -10.60 -10.15 -0.75
CA LEU A 23 -9.76 -9.11 -1.37
C LEU A 23 -8.88 -8.48 -0.29
N ILE A 24 -7.58 -8.71 -0.41
CA ILE A 24 -6.59 -8.17 0.51
C ILE A 24 -5.95 -6.94 -0.14
N LEU A 25 -6.10 -5.80 0.51
CA LEU A 25 -5.67 -4.49 0.06
C LEU A 25 -4.48 -4.04 0.91
N PHE A 26 -3.28 -4.11 0.35
CA PHE A 26 -2.06 -3.75 1.07
C PHE A 26 -1.69 -2.28 0.84
N ASP A 27 -1.33 -1.57 1.90
CA ASP A 27 -0.48 -0.40 1.76
C ASP A 27 0.95 -0.81 1.39
N ILE A 28 1.76 0.15 0.95
CA ILE A 28 3.11 -0.11 0.44
C ILE A 28 4.17 0.30 1.46
N ASP A 29 4.26 1.59 1.79
CA ASP A 29 5.32 2.11 2.65
C ASP A 29 5.05 1.79 4.12
N GLY A 30 5.97 1.11 4.78
CA GLY A 30 5.79 0.67 6.16
C GLY A 30 4.99 -0.63 6.31
N THR A 31 4.36 -1.12 5.26
CA THR A 31 3.59 -2.38 5.24
C THR A 31 4.26 -3.45 4.39
N LEU A 32 4.40 -3.23 3.09
CA LEU A 32 5.06 -4.15 2.16
C LEU A 32 6.53 -3.81 1.95
N THR A 33 6.88 -2.53 1.96
CA THR A 33 8.23 -2.06 1.63
C THR A 33 8.75 -1.03 2.62
N ARG A 34 10.07 -0.95 2.68
CA ARG A 34 10.79 0.16 3.30
C ARG A 34 11.67 0.84 2.27
N THR A 35 11.49 2.15 2.13
CA THR A 35 12.28 3.00 1.25
C THR A 35 13.26 3.83 2.10
N GLN A 36 14.56 3.70 1.82
CA GLN A 36 15.59 4.58 2.40
C GLN A 36 15.89 5.71 1.42
N ASN A 37 16.02 6.93 1.93
CA ASN A 37 16.29 8.14 1.16
C ASN A 37 15.24 8.44 0.07
N GLY A 38 14.00 7.99 0.23
CA GLY A 38 12.90 8.28 -0.70
C GLY A 38 12.54 9.78 -0.78
N TYR A 39 12.96 10.56 0.22
CA TYR A 39 12.83 12.00 0.21
C TYR A 39 13.65 12.68 -0.90
N VAL A 40 14.79 12.10 -1.32
CA VAL A 40 15.66 12.69 -2.33
C VAL A 40 14.95 12.84 -3.68
N PRO A 41 14.47 11.74 -4.33
CA PRO A 41 13.75 11.86 -5.58
C PRO A 41 12.45 12.66 -5.46
N PHE A 42 11.77 12.61 -4.31
CA PHE A 42 10.53 13.35 -4.09
C PHE A 42 10.77 14.87 -4.06
N ASN A 43 11.74 15.31 -3.27
CA ASN A 43 12.12 16.74 -3.18
C ASN A 43 12.63 17.26 -4.52
N GLU A 44 13.46 16.50 -5.25
CA GLU A 44 13.90 16.89 -6.59
C GLU A 44 12.72 17.05 -7.57
N ALA A 45 11.70 16.19 -7.46
CA ALA A 45 10.51 16.30 -8.30
C ALA A 45 9.72 17.58 -7.97
N ILE A 46 9.61 17.96 -6.70
CA ILE A 46 9.00 19.23 -6.28
C ILE A 46 9.75 20.42 -6.91
N VAL A 47 11.06 20.47 -6.73
CA VAL A 47 11.88 21.57 -7.27
C VAL A 47 11.75 21.67 -8.79
N LYS A 48 11.85 20.54 -9.50
CA LYS A 48 11.81 20.51 -10.97
C LYS A 48 10.41 20.82 -11.55
N THR A 49 9.36 20.50 -10.81
CA THR A 49 7.98 20.74 -11.27
C THR A 49 7.54 22.16 -10.98
N PHE A 50 7.74 22.62 -9.75
CA PHE A 50 7.14 23.83 -9.21
C PHE A 50 8.16 24.98 -9.04
N GLY A 51 9.45 24.72 -9.16
CA GLY A 51 10.51 25.71 -8.93
C GLY A 51 10.66 26.15 -7.47
N ILE A 52 10.20 25.30 -6.53
CA ILE A 52 10.14 25.60 -5.10
C ILE A 52 11.01 24.62 -4.34
N ASP A 53 11.74 25.14 -3.38
CA ASP A 53 12.55 24.35 -2.46
C ASP A 53 11.63 23.76 -1.38
N GLY A 54 11.16 22.51 -1.62
CA GLY A 54 10.28 21.79 -0.72
C GLY A 54 10.93 20.53 -0.18
N ASP A 55 10.71 20.24 1.10
CA ASP A 55 11.28 19.06 1.76
C ASP A 55 10.20 18.26 2.49
N ILE A 56 9.95 17.03 2.01
CA ILE A 56 8.99 16.11 2.62
C ILE A 56 9.31 15.81 4.09
N ARG A 57 10.56 15.94 4.53
CA ARG A 57 10.96 15.74 5.93
C ARG A 57 10.44 16.83 6.88
N THR A 58 9.89 17.91 6.36
CA THR A 58 9.27 19.00 7.15
C THR A 58 7.84 18.71 7.56
N VAL A 59 7.22 17.66 7.00
CA VAL A 59 5.84 17.23 7.25
C VAL A 59 5.79 15.78 7.74
N VAL A 60 4.60 15.30 8.11
CA VAL A 60 4.36 13.90 8.49
C VAL A 60 3.65 13.21 7.32
N PRO A 61 4.38 12.48 6.45
CA PRO A 61 3.80 11.90 5.25
C PRO A 61 3.01 10.62 5.50
N ASP A 62 3.24 9.96 6.65
CA ASP A 62 2.73 8.63 6.95
C ASP A 62 1.22 8.55 6.75
N GLY A 63 0.78 7.63 5.89
CA GLY A 63 -0.62 7.42 5.55
C GLY A 63 -1.29 8.54 4.75
N SER A 64 -0.59 9.61 4.35
CA SER A 64 -1.11 10.64 3.46
C SER A 64 -0.98 10.25 2.00
N THR A 65 -1.73 10.93 1.12
CA THR A 65 -1.53 10.80 -0.33
C THR A 65 -0.46 11.77 -0.81
N ASP A 66 0.29 11.40 -1.84
CA ASP A 66 1.35 12.25 -2.40
C ASP A 66 0.87 13.69 -2.73
N PRO A 67 -0.34 13.92 -3.32
CA PRO A 67 -0.86 15.28 -3.51
C PRO A 67 -1.00 16.05 -2.21
N MET A 68 -1.55 15.43 -1.15
CA MET A 68 -1.70 16.08 0.16
C MET A 68 -0.33 16.38 0.79
N ILE A 69 0.64 15.48 0.64
CA ILE A 69 2.01 15.71 1.13
C ILE A 69 2.63 16.94 0.47
N VAL A 70 2.47 17.09 -0.85
CA VAL A 70 2.97 18.28 -1.58
C VAL A 70 2.29 19.54 -1.08
N GLU A 71 0.97 19.53 -0.87
CA GLU A 71 0.23 20.66 -0.31
C GLU A 71 0.71 21.04 1.10
N ASP A 72 0.92 20.04 1.98
CA ASP A 72 1.43 20.25 3.34
C ASP A 72 2.83 20.86 3.33
N ILE A 73 3.71 20.41 2.42
CA ILE A 73 5.05 20.97 2.23
C ILE A 73 4.95 22.46 1.87
N PHE A 74 4.06 22.81 0.94
CA PHE A 74 3.91 24.19 0.51
C PHE A 74 3.24 25.07 1.56
N ALA A 75 2.25 24.55 2.26
CA ALA A 75 1.66 25.25 3.40
C ALA A 75 2.73 25.55 4.48
N LYS A 76 3.60 24.56 4.76
CA LYS A 76 4.71 24.74 5.72
C LYS A 76 5.75 25.75 5.28
N ALA A 77 6.02 25.84 3.98
CA ALA A 77 6.93 26.80 3.38
C ALA A 77 6.30 28.21 3.16
N ASN A 78 5.04 28.41 3.57
CA ASN A 78 4.26 29.64 3.30
C ASN A 78 4.18 30.00 1.80
N VAL A 79 4.23 28.99 0.95
CA VAL A 79 4.12 29.17 -0.50
C VAL A 79 2.66 29.09 -0.90
N LYS A 80 2.11 30.20 -1.39
CA LYS A 80 0.77 30.27 -1.95
C LYS A 80 0.84 29.92 -3.44
N ILE A 81 0.76 28.63 -3.76
CA ILE A 81 0.53 28.19 -5.13
C ILE A 81 -0.93 27.76 -5.25
N ALA A 82 -1.59 28.26 -6.28
CA ALA A 82 -2.81 27.64 -6.75
C ALA A 82 -2.40 26.35 -7.46
N PHE A 83 -2.58 25.20 -6.80
CA PHE A 83 -2.47 23.91 -7.45
C PHE A 83 -3.59 23.77 -8.46
N ASP A 84 -3.20 23.52 -9.68
CA ASP A 84 -4.12 23.01 -10.69
C ASP A 84 -3.90 21.50 -10.81
N GLU A 85 -4.98 20.74 -10.94
CA GLU A 85 -4.91 19.29 -11.21
C GLU A 85 -4.08 18.98 -12.47
N SER A 86 -3.92 19.95 -13.37
CA SER A 86 -3.06 19.86 -14.56
C SER A 86 -1.56 19.75 -14.25
N ASP A 87 -1.12 20.06 -13.03
CA ASP A 87 0.30 19.96 -12.63
C ASP A 87 0.71 18.51 -12.31
N TRP A 88 -0.22 17.66 -11.91
CA TRP A 88 0.10 16.29 -11.50
C TRP A 88 0.69 15.42 -12.62
N PRO A 89 0.25 15.50 -13.88
CA PRO A 89 0.90 14.75 -14.97
C PRO A 89 2.38 15.09 -15.12
N LYS A 90 2.75 16.38 -15.04
CA LYS A 90 4.15 16.82 -15.10
C LYS A 90 4.93 16.33 -13.87
N PHE A 91 4.36 16.51 -12.67
CA PHE A 91 4.97 16.06 -11.43
C PHE A 91 5.24 14.55 -11.45
N THR A 92 4.26 13.73 -11.83
CA THR A 92 4.40 12.28 -11.84
C THR A 92 5.43 11.77 -12.86
N ILE A 93 5.57 12.43 -14.02
CA ILE A 93 6.62 12.11 -15.00
C ILE A 93 7.99 12.36 -14.36
N ILE A 94 8.22 13.54 -13.80
CA ILE A 94 9.48 13.91 -13.16
C ILE A 94 9.76 13.02 -11.94
N LEU A 95 8.76 12.77 -11.10
CA LEU A 95 8.87 11.92 -9.93
C LEU A 95 9.34 10.50 -10.31
N ARG A 96 8.73 9.91 -11.35
CA ARG A 96 9.15 8.62 -11.91
C ARG A 96 10.61 8.63 -12.36
N GLU A 97 11.01 9.66 -13.12
CA GLU A 97 12.38 9.79 -13.62
C GLU A 97 13.39 9.89 -12.46
N ARG A 98 13.07 10.68 -11.43
CA ARG A 98 13.95 10.84 -10.27
C ARG A 98 14.06 9.57 -9.44
N TYR A 99 12.93 8.89 -9.19
CA TYR A 99 12.96 7.59 -8.50
C TYR A 99 13.79 6.55 -9.26
N HIS A 100 13.57 6.38 -10.56
CA HIS A 100 14.39 5.46 -11.37
C HIS A 100 15.88 5.81 -11.31
N TYR A 101 16.21 7.08 -11.47
CA TYR A 101 17.61 7.53 -11.40
C TYR A 101 18.23 7.17 -10.05
N HIS A 102 17.61 7.55 -8.93
CA HIS A 102 18.18 7.34 -7.59
C HIS A 102 18.21 5.86 -7.18
N VAL A 103 17.24 5.07 -7.62
CA VAL A 103 17.26 3.60 -7.41
C VAL A 103 18.40 2.96 -8.19
N GLN A 104 18.60 3.35 -9.46
CA GLN A 104 19.71 2.84 -10.28
C GLN A 104 21.09 3.25 -9.74
N GLN A 105 21.21 4.44 -9.18
CA GLN A 105 22.46 4.91 -8.56
C GLN A 105 22.68 4.32 -7.15
N GLY A 106 21.71 3.61 -6.59
CA GLY A 106 21.77 3.09 -5.22
C GLY A 106 21.68 4.16 -4.12
N THR A 107 21.37 5.41 -4.46
CA THR A 107 21.16 6.50 -3.48
C THR A 107 19.82 6.41 -2.79
N THR A 108 18.81 5.84 -3.45
CA THR A 108 17.54 5.41 -2.86
C THR A 108 17.48 3.89 -2.91
N THR A 109 17.21 3.24 -1.80
CA THR A 109 17.04 1.78 -1.75
C THR A 109 15.65 1.41 -1.28
N ILE A 110 15.09 0.37 -1.91
CA ILE A 110 13.74 -0.11 -1.61
C ILE A 110 13.85 -1.61 -1.34
N ARG A 111 13.29 -2.08 -0.24
CA ARG A 111 13.34 -3.49 0.17
C ARG A 111 11.98 -3.93 0.68
N ALA A 112 11.65 -5.22 0.45
CA ALA A 112 10.52 -5.84 1.09
C ALA A 112 10.70 -5.85 2.62
N LEU A 113 9.62 -5.64 3.34
CA LEU A 113 9.58 -5.80 4.78
C LEU A 113 9.45 -7.28 5.18
N PRO A 114 9.81 -7.66 6.43
CA PRO A 114 9.74 -9.05 6.88
C PRO A 114 8.36 -9.68 6.64
N GLY A 115 8.35 -10.86 6.05
CA GLY A 115 7.15 -11.64 5.77
C GLY A 115 6.33 -11.20 4.55
N ALA A 116 6.59 -10.02 3.97
CA ALA A 116 5.79 -9.48 2.86
C ALA A 116 5.84 -10.38 1.61
N ALA A 117 7.03 -10.85 1.23
CA ALA A 117 7.19 -11.69 0.04
C ALA A 117 6.60 -13.08 0.27
N GLU A 118 6.87 -13.69 1.41
CA GLU A 118 6.39 -15.02 1.80
C GLU A 118 4.86 -15.04 1.89
N LEU A 119 4.26 -14.02 2.51
CA LEU A 119 2.82 -13.89 2.59
C LEU A 119 2.19 -13.75 1.20
N LEU A 120 2.68 -12.83 0.38
CA LEU A 120 2.15 -12.61 -0.98
C LEU A 120 2.30 -13.85 -1.87
N GLN A 121 3.37 -14.64 -1.71
CA GLN A 121 3.53 -15.91 -2.42
C GLN A 121 2.53 -16.96 -1.96
N ALA A 122 2.18 -16.99 -0.68
CA ALA A 122 1.23 -17.95 -0.12
C ALA A 122 -0.22 -17.59 -0.44
N LEU A 123 -0.56 -16.30 -0.52
CA LEU A 123 -1.89 -15.83 -0.90
C LEU A 123 -2.10 -15.97 -2.41
N SER A 124 -3.10 -16.73 -2.82
CA SER A 124 -3.38 -16.95 -4.23
C SER A 124 -4.87 -16.98 -4.52
N PRO A 125 -5.29 -16.62 -5.75
CA PRO A 125 -6.70 -16.73 -6.16
C PRO A 125 -7.24 -18.17 -6.11
N ALA A 126 -6.38 -19.18 -6.30
CA ALA A 126 -6.76 -20.58 -6.16
C ALA A 126 -7.12 -20.98 -4.72
N ALA A 127 -6.58 -20.25 -3.73
CA ALA A 127 -6.92 -20.37 -2.33
C ALA A 127 -8.02 -19.39 -1.88
N GLY A 128 -8.62 -18.63 -2.80
CA GLY A 128 -9.66 -17.64 -2.51
C GLY A 128 -9.12 -16.26 -2.10
N PHE A 129 -7.80 -16.02 -2.19
CA PHE A 129 -7.21 -14.74 -1.83
C PHE A 129 -6.78 -13.94 -3.06
N TRP A 130 -7.22 -12.71 -3.14
CA TRP A 130 -6.87 -11.75 -4.19
C TRP A 130 -6.10 -10.59 -3.58
N CYS A 131 -4.84 -10.45 -3.94
CA CYS A 131 -3.97 -9.40 -3.42
C CYS A 131 -3.93 -8.21 -4.37
N SER A 132 -4.11 -7.01 -3.81
CA SER A 132 -4.07 -5.74 -4.51
C SER A 132 -3.47 -4.67 -3.58
N VAL A 133 -3.34 -3.43 -4.06
CA VAL A 133 -2.78 -2.33 -3.27
C VAL A 133 -3.77 -1.20 -3.05
N VAL A 134 -3.63 -0.53 -1.91
CA VAL A 134 -4.27 0.74 -1.59
C VAL A 134 -3.21 1.64 -0.96
N THR A 135 -2.77 2.66 -1.68
CA THR A 135 -1.64 3.47 -1.23
C THR A 135 -1.79 4.94 -1.54
N GLY A 136 -1.24 5.78 -0.67
CA GLY A 136 -1.11 7.21 -0.92
C GLY A 136 -0.06 7.60 -1.97
N ASN A 137 0.70 6.64 -2.48
CA ASN A 137 1.63 6.89 -3.58
C ASN A 137 0.90 7.13 -4.90
N PHE A 138 1.47 7.96 -5.79
CA PHE A 138 1.08 7.90 -7.20
C PHE A 138 1.36 6.51 -7.78
N GLU A 139 0.57 6.08 -8.77
CA GLU A 139 0.72 4.76 -9.41
C GLU A 139 2.15 4.53 -9.93
N VAL A 140 2.81 5.57 -10.43
CA VAL A 140 4.18 5.48 -10.96
C VAL A 140 5.22 5.15 -9.90
N THR A 141 5.11 5.72 -8.70
CA THR A 141 6.03 5.44 -7.58
C THR A 141 5.70 4.12 -6.89
N ALA A 142 4.43 3.79 -6.77
CA ALA A 142 3.98 2.49 -6.29
C ALA A 142 4.57 1.34 -7.14
N ALA A 143 4.51 1.46 -8.47
CA ALA A 143 5.08 0.48 -9.38
C ALA A 143 6.58 0.30 -9.17
N ILE A 144 7.36 1.40 -9.11
CA ILE A 144 8.81 1.35 -8.87
C ILE A 144 9.13 0.67 -7.54
N LYS A 145 8.40 1.00 -6.47
CA LYS A 145 8.63 0.42 -5.15
C LYS A 145 8.37 -1.09 -5.14
N LEU A 146 7.26 -1.52 -5.72
CA LEU A 146 6.90 -2.94 -5.80
C LEU A 146 7.83 -3.75 -6.70
N GLU A 147 8.26 -3.18 -7.83
CA GLU A 147 9.24 -3.82 -8.73
C GLU A 147 10.60 -3.95 -8.05
N ALA A 148 11.12 -2.89 -7.44
CA ALA A 148 12.41 -2.91 -6.75
C ALA A 148 12.43 -3.88 -5.56
N ALA A 149 11.29 -4.08 -4.89
CA ALA A 149 11.14 -5.05 -3.81
C ALA A 149 10.83 -6.48 -4.29
N GLY A 150 10.62 -6.71 -5.61
CA GLY A 150 10.27 -8.02 -6.17
C GLY A 150 8.84 -8.48 -5.88
N LEU A 151 7.95 -7.57 -5.49
CA LEU A 151 6.59 -7.89 -5.04
C LEU A 151 5.52 -7.72 -6.14
N ALA A 152 5.83 -6.96 -7.20
CA ALA A 152 4.89 -6.63 -8.26
C ALA A 152 4.16 -7.85 -8.89
N PRO A 153 4.79 -9.03 -9.10
CA PRO A 153 4.12 -10.18 -9.73
C PRO A 153 2.95 -10.75 -8.94
N TYR A 154 2.90 -10.51 -7.63
CA TYR A 154 1.88 -11.08 -6.74
C TYR A 154 0.64 -10.18 -6.57
N LEU A 155 0.71 -8.95 -7.04
CA LEU A 155 -0.30 -7.93 -6.79
C LEU A 155 -1.07 -7.57 -8.06
N ARG A 156 -2.38 -7.40 -7.92
CA ARG A 156 -3.24 -6.86 -8.97
C ARG A 156 -3.29 -5.34 -8.86
N ARG A 157 -3.69 -4.69 -9.95
CA ARG A 157 -3.88 -3.23 -9.97
C ARG A 157 -4.86 -2.81 -8.88
N GLY A 158 -4.42 -1.93 -8.01
CA GLY A 158 -5.17 -1.42 -6.86
C GLY A 158 -5.70 -0.01 -7.06
N ALA A 159 -5.62 0.79 -5.99
CA ALA A 159 -5.96 2.20 -6.00
C ALA A 159 -4.81 3.03 -5.43
N TYR A 160 -4.61 4.20 -6.01
CA TYR A 160 -3.44 5.05 -5.84
C TYR A 160 -3.85 6.50 -5.65
N ALA A 161 -2.94 7.37 -5.21
CA ALA A 161 -3.17 8.81 -5.19
C ALA A 161 -3.54 9.39 -6.56
N SER A 162 -3.18 8.72 -7.65
CA SER A 162 -3.60 9.06 -9.02
C SER A 162 -5.11 8.90 -9.25
N ASP A 163 -5.80 8.16 -8.40
CA ASP A 163 -7.25 7.87 -8.53
C ASP A 163 -8.10 8.79 -7.64
N SER A 164 -7.59 9.11 -6.45
CA SER A 164 -8.19 10.07 -5.52
C SER A 164 -7.12 10.64 -4.60
N ARG A 165 -7.19 11.96 -4.37
CA ARG A 165 -6.39 12.60 -3.32
C ARG A 165 -6.86 12.24 -1.92
N CYS A 166 -8.12 11.78 -1.80
CA CYS A 166 -8.74 11.39 -0.54
C CYS A 166 -8.46 9.91 -0.26
N ARG A 167 -7.56 9.61 0.70
CA ARG A 167 -7.19 8.22 1.03
C ARG A 167 -8.38 7.33 1.39
N PRO A 168 -9.39 7.78 2.17
CA PRO A 168 -10.58 6.98 2.47
C PRO A 168 -11.35 6.44 1.26
N ASP A 169 -11.24 7.06 0.07
CA ASP A 169 -11.93 6.58 -1.13
C ASP A 169 -11.24 5.40 -1.81
N LEU A 170 -9.93 5.25 -1.57
CA LEU A 170 -9.09 4.30 -2.31
C LEU A 170 -9.52 2.83 -2.16
N PRO A 171 -9.93 2.31 -0.98
CA PRO A 171 -10.35 0.92 -0.85
C PRO A 171 -11.58 0.60 -1.71
N ALA A 172 -12.55 1.52 -1.81
CA ALA A 172 -13.73 1.35 -2.65
C ALA A 172 -13.37 1.31 -4.15
N ILE A 173 -12.40 2.13 -4.58
CA ILE A 173 -11.90 2.13 -5.96
C ILE A 173 -11.20 0.80 -6.27
N ALA A 174 -10.34 0.30 -5.39
CA ALA A 174 -9.66 -0.98 -5.56
C ALA A 174 -10.66 -2.14 -5.64
N LYS A 175 -11.66 -2.17 -4.76
CA LYS A 175 -12.75 -3.16 -4.77
C LYS A 175 -13.51 -3.12 -6.10
N LYS A 176 -13.91 -1.94 -6.57
CA LYS A 176 -14.62 -1.76 -7.84
C LYS A 176 -13.80 -2.30 -9.03
N ARG A 177 -12.48 -2.08 -9.04
CA ARG A 177 -11.57 -2.62 -10.07
C ARG A 177 -11.54 -4.15 -10.04
N TRP A 178 -11.49 -4.74 -8.84
CA TRP A 178 -11.56 -6.19 -8.69
C TRP A 178 -12.89 -6.75 -9.22
N GLU A 179 -14.01 -6.12 -8.88
CA GLU A 179 -15.35 -6.51 -9.37
C GLU A 179 -15.47 -6.43 -10.89
N GLN A 180 -14.93 -5.36 -11.48
CA GLN A 180 -14.88 -5.20 -12.94
C GLN A 180 -14.01 -6.27 -13.62
N MET A 181 -12.86 -6.61 -13.03
CA MET A 181 -11.95 -7.63 -13.55
C MET A 181 -12.52 -9.03 -13.48
N THR A 182 -13.24 -9.35 -12.40
CA THR A 182 -13.74 -10.71 -12.16
C THR A 182 -15.19 -10.92 -12.63
N GLY A 183 -15.95 -9.86 -12.85
CA GLY A 183 -17.39 -9.91 -13.13
C GLY A 183 -18.22 -10.33 -11.91
N ARG A 184 -17.65 -10.31 -10.69
CA ARG A 184 -18.29 -10.77 -9.45
C ARG A 184 -18.44 -9.63 -8.47
N ALA A 185 -19.55 -9.61 -7.71
CA ALA A 185 -19.70 -8.70 -6.57
C ALA A 185 -19.00 -9.27 -5.34
N LEU A 186 -18.41 -8.41 -4.52
CA LEU A 186 -17.75 -8.78 -3.28
C LEU A 186 -18.30 -7.93 -2.13
N PRO A 187 -18.85 -8.53 -1.05
CA PRO A 187 -19.22 -7.79 0.15
C PRO A 187 -18.02 -7.05 0.76
N ALA A 188 -18.26 -5.87 1.32
CA ALA A 188 -17.19 -5.06 1.92
C ALA A 188 -16.50 -5.79 3.08
N GLU A 189 -17.24 -6.60 3.81
CA GLU A 189 -16.77 -7.43 4.92
C GLU A 189 -15.77 -8.51 4.50
N GLN A 190 -15.73 -8.85 3.21
CA GLN A 190 -14.75 -9.78 2.62
C GLN A 190 -13.53 -9.06 2.07
N CYS A 191 -13.45 -7.74 2.22
CA CYS A 191 -12.29 -6.92 1.89
C CYS A 191 -11.52 -6.57 3.17
N ILE A 192 -10.21 -6.71 3.13
CA ILE A 192 -9.34 -6.47 4.28
C ILE A 192 -8.25 -5.50 3.85
N VAL A 193 -8.14 -4.37 4.54
CA VAL A 193 -7.01 -3.44 4.38
C VAL A 193 -5.91 -3.85 5.34
N ILE A 194 -4.68 -3.98 4.84
CA ILE A 194 -3.48 -4.20 5.65
C ILE A 194 -2.60 -2.97 5.50
N GLY A 195 -2.32 -2.29 6.61
CA GLY A 195 -1.53 -1.07 6.65
C GLY A 195 -0.78 -0.90 7.97
N ASP A 196 -0.02 0.17 8.11
CA ASP A 196 0.80 0.45 9.29
C ASP A 196 0.43 1.76 10.00
N THR A 197 -0.64 2.42 9.56
CA THR A 197 -1.06 3.72 10.09
C THR A 197 -2.53 3.75 10.51
N PRO A 198 -2.92 4.66 11.45
CA PRO A 198 -4.33 4.92 11.75
C PRO A 198 -5.17 5.36 10.53
N LYS A 199 -4.54 5.94 9.50
CA LYS A 199 -5.23 6.34 8.25
C LYS A 199 -5.65 5.15 7.40
N ASP A 200 -4.94 4.01 7.51
CA ASP A 200 -5.36 2.76 6.87
C ASP A 200 -6.64 2.22 7.50
N LEU A 201 -6.70 2.27 8.84
CA LEU A 201 -7.89 1.90 9.57
C LEU A 201 -9.07 2.83 9.26
N GLU A 202 -8.83 4.14 9.18
CA GLU A 202 -9.84 5.12 8.78
C GLU A 202 -10.39 4.80 7.38
N ALA A 203 -9.51 4.54 6.41
CA ALA A 203 -9.90 4.20 5.05
C ALA A 203 -10.70 2.87 4.98
N ALA A 204 -10.27 1.85 5.72
CA ALA A 204 -10.99 0.59 5.82
C ALA A 204 -12.41 0.80 6.39
N ARG A 205 -12.53 1.51 7.50
CA ARG A 205 -13.82 1.80 8.17
C ARG A 205 -14.75 2.65 7.31
N HIS A 206 -14.21 3.65 6.61
CA HIS A 206 -14.98 4.45 5.67
C HIS A 206 -15.69 3.58 4.63
N CYS A 207 -15.01 2.53 4.18
CA CYS A 207 -15.52 1.58 3.19
C CYS A 207 -16.22 0.36 3.81
N ARG A 208 -16.42 0.29 5.14
CA ARG A 208 -16.96 -0.85 5.89
C ARG A 208 -16.17 -2.14 5.68
N MET A 209 -14.89 -2.01 5.46
CA MET A 209 -13.95 -3.13 5.30
C MET A 209 -13.27 -3.42 6.63
N LYS A 210 -12.71 -4.62 6.73
CA LYS A 210 -11.87 -5.04 7.85
C LYS A 210 -10.47 -4.44 7.76
N CYS A 211 -9.77 -4.36 8.90
CA CYS A 211 -8.43 -3.80 8.96
C CYS A 211 -7.51 -4.63 9.84
N LEU A 212 -6.35 -5.00 9.29
CA LEU A 212 -5.21 -5.52 10.02
C LEU A 212 -4.10 -4.48 9.99
N LEU A 213 -3.63 -4.02 11.16
CA LEU A 213 -2.50 -3.10 11.24
C LEU A 213 -1.22 -3.84 11.60
N VAL A 214 -0.08 -3.38 11.06
CA VAL A 214 1.25 -3.91 11.34
C VAL A 214 2.17 -2.83 11.90
N GLY A 215 2.94 -3.16 12.94
CA GLY A 215 3.86 -2.25 13.61
C GLY A 215 5.20 -2.05 12.90
N THR A 216 5.24 -2.24 11.58
CA THR A 216 6.46 -2.14 10.78
C THR A 216 6.74 -0.74 10.26
N GLY A 217 5.81 0.20 10.39
CA GLY A 217 5.97 1.59 9.98
C GLY A 217 6.46 2.50 11.10
N ARG A 218 5.84 3.68 11.19
CA ARG A 218 6.15 4.69 12.19
C ARG A 218 5.56 4.35 13.57
N TYR A 219 4.38 3.72 13.59
CA TYR A 219 3.61 3.48 14.81
C TYR A 219 3.92 2.07 15.34
N PRO A 220 4.34 1.93 16.61
CA PRO A 220 4.52 0.62 17.24
C PRO A 220 3.16 -0.05 17.47
N VAL A 221 3.17 -1.38 17.63
CA VAL A 221 1.95 -2.19 17.84
C VAL A 221 1.12 -1.69 19.01
N GLU A 222 1.77 -1.32 20.11
CA GLU A 222 1.12 -0.85 21.32
C GLU A 222 0.30 0.42 21.07
N GLU A 223 0.78 1.31 20.20
CA GLU A 223 0.07 2.53 19.83
C GLU A 223 -1.07 2.22 18.86
N LEU A 224 -0.83 1.36 17.87
CA LEU A 224 -1.83 0.97 16.88
C LEU A 224 -3.05 0.27 17.53
N GLN A 225 -2.83 -0.51 18.59
CA GLN A 225 -3.90 -1.19 19.32
C GLN A 225 -4.92 -0.22 19.96
N TYR A 226 -4.50 0.98 20.34
CA TYR A 226 -5.44 2.00 20.88
C TYR A 226 -6.51 2.47 19.88
N TRP A 227 -6.25 2.27 18.58
CA TRP A 227 -7.21 2.60 17.52
C TRP A 227 -8.23 1.48 17.29
N HIS A 228 -8.10 0.34 17.97
CA HIS A 228 -8.99 -0.82 17.90
C HIS A 228 -9.19 -1.35 16.46
N PRO A 229 -8.12 -1.70 15.72
CA PRO A 229 -8.26 -2.42 14.46
C PRO A 229 -8.87 -3.81 14.69
N ASP A 230 -9.35 -4.49 13.63
CA ASP A 230 -9.83 -5.87 13.76
C ASP A 230 -8.69 -6.80 14.22
N HIS A 231 -7.46 -6.58 13.70
CA HIS A 231 -6.23 -7.26 14.15
C HIS A 231 -5.04 -6.29 14.13
N CYS A 232 -4.03 -6.59 14.98
CA CYS A 232 -2.78 -5.86 15.02
C CYS A 232 -1.61 -6.81 15.25
N LEU A 233 -0.57 -6.74 14.42
CA LEU A 233 0.61 -7.60 14.46
C LEU A 233 1.89 -6.78 14.45
N ALA A 234 2.99 -7.39 14.92
CA ALA A 234 4.31 -6.76 14.86
C ALA A 234 4.78 -6.60 13.40
N ASP A 235 4.63 -7.65 12.60
CA ASP A 235 4.96 -7.71 11.17
C ASP A 235 4.20 -8.86 10.50
N LEU A 236 4.55 -9.18 9.24
CA LEU A 236 3.92 -10.23 8.43
C LEU A 236 4.73 -11.54 8.41
N SER A 237 5.73 -11.72 9.29
CA SER A 237 6.68 -12.86 9.22
C SER A 237 6.04 -14.20 9.57
N ASP A 238 5.05 -14.22 10.46
CA ASP A 238 4.27 -15.43 10.73
C ASP A 238 3.16 -15.60 9.69
N THR A 239 3.58 -15.99 8.48
CA THR A 239 2.67 -16.19 7.34
C THR A 239 1.50 -17.11 7.69
N GLY A 240 1.72 -18.15 8.50
CA GLY A 240 0.67 -19.09 8.90
C GLY A 240 -0.40 -18.42 9.76
N ALA A 241 -0.01 -17.68 10.77
CA ALA A 241 -0.92 -16.92 11.62
C ALA A 241 -1.68 -15.86 10.85
N VAL A 242 -0.99 -15.12 9.96
CA VAL A 242 -1.65 -14.10 9.11
C VAL A 242 -2.72 -14.72 8.23
N ILE A 243 -2.42 -15.83 7.52
CA ILE A 243 -3.40 -16.51 6.66
C ILE A 243 -4.59 -17.03 7.48
N ALA A 244 -4.37 -17.59 8.67
CA ALA A 244 -5.45 -18.02 9.55
C ALA A 244 -6.37 -16.85 9.90
N MET A 245 -5.83 -15.71 10.34
CA MET A 245 -6.60 -14.48 10.63
C MET A 245 -7.39 -14.00 9.41
N LEU A 246 -6.76 -13.95 8.23
CA LEU A 246 -7.43 -13.52 7.00
C LEU A 246 -8.54 -14.48 6.56
N SER A 247 -8.53 -15.73 7.00
CA SER A 247 -9.54 -16.74 6.70
C SER A 247 -10.74 -16.65 7.64
N GLU A 248 -10.56 -16.15 8.87
CA GLU A 248 -11.58 -16.01 9.90
C GLU A 248 -12.41 -14.73 9.77
N ILE A 249 -11.82 -13.70 9.18
CA ILE A 249 -12.46 -12.42 8.89
C ILE A 249 -13.42 -12.55 7.70
#